data_bacad7a3613fa6c3d4785cbd1fec3b51
#
_entry.id   bacad7a3613fa6c3d4785cbd1fec3b51
#
_cell.length_a   1.000
_cell.length_b   1.000
_cell.length_c   1.000
_cell.angle_alpha   90.00
_cell.angle_beta   90.00
_cell.angle_gamma   90.00
#
_symmetry.space_group_name_H-M   'P 1'
#
loop_
_entity.id
_entity.type
_entity.pdbx_description
1 polymer ?
#
loop_
_entity_poly.entity_id
_entity_poly.type
_entity_poly.pdbx_seq_one_letter_code
_entity_poly.pdbx_strand_id
1 'polypeptide(L)'
;MGYGVLPMAIAQTSAIACGIEKNDMNIKKKIEPNNIAETIKTIFQHSTLTIQNVVEEKYKPLMKANFWEMMFCNLMEQQTWWAYVVAGIRVIFKDYFFKDKLQAKEKLEEDIMLPVEPFTMTMAVHGNVPPGSGLSSSASIVCAATMSMVATFTKKHMMTKERVAELANKAEHDLGLINGGMDQTISICAESGTAKYIEFTPTLKATTVYLPYNAHFVVMHSLVSAEKQKTAAVQYNRRVVECRLALTLLLHHLKMLKLTEETPTQLIQLQILLGETLENMVKLVDKHLTQDVYHLDEIAKMVDTNVDTLKTTVLRGIPAIASYDNLKLKQRATHVFSEANRVLTFKQILSKEKDPLEAIGQLMNDSHASNRDLYDASCPELDELTTLARQQKGCFGARFTGAGFGGCAIALVQENAVTDFCHALWNAYYIQKTPLPTRSEVLFSSKPSRGALIQVVTSY
;
A
#
# COMPACT_ATOMS: atom_id res chain seq x y z
N MET A 1 -9.55 3.64 -6.93
CA MET A 1 -11.01 3.74 -6.84
C MET A 1 -11.43 4.94 -5.99
N GLY A 2 -10.56 5.42 -5.08
CA GLY A 2 -10.69 6.64 -4.29
C GLY A 2 -11.39 6.49 -2.95
N TYR A 3 -12.04 5.38 -2.69
CA TYR A 3 -12.78 5.14 -1.46
C TYR A 3 -11.90 4.90 -0.25
N GLY A 4 -12.43 5.22 0.93
CA GLY A 4 -11.79 4.97 2.20
C GLY A 4 -11.62 3.49 2.53
N VAL A 5 -10.59 3.18 3.29
CA VAL A 5 -10.21 1.82 3.71
C VAL A 5 -10.03 1.76 5.22
N LEU A 6 -10.08 0.56 5.81
CA LEU A 6 -9.96 0.36 7.25
C LEU A 6 -8.87 -0.69 7.59
N PRO A 7 -7.59 -0.36 7.39
CA PRO A 7 -6.50 -1.22 7.78
C PRO A 7 -6.14 -1.11 9.27
N MET A 8 -5.43 -2.13 9.78
CA MET A 8 -4.71 -2.10 11.04
C MET A 8 -3.25 -2.49 10.83
N ALA A 9 -2.35 -2.02 11.69
CA ALA A 9 -0.98 -2.51 11.74
C ALA A 9 -0.89 -3.82 12.53
N ILE A 10 0.04 -4.69 12.13
CA ILE A 10 0.36 -5.95 12.80
C ILE A 10 1.67 -5.82 13.59
N ALA A 11 1.98 -6.83 14.43
CA ALA A 11 3.18 -6.82 15.25
C ALA A 11 4.49 -7.06 14.48
N GLN A 12 4.40 -7.64 13.28
CA GLN A 12 5.56 -7.81 12.40
C GLN A 12 6.04 -6.45 11.88
N THR A 13 7.36 -6.25 11.85
CA THR A 13 7.96 -4.94 11.59
C THR A 13 9.15 -5.04 10.64
N SER A 14 9.50 -3.88 10.06
CA SER A 14 10.83 -3.62 9.51
C SER A 14 11.52 -2.54 10.33
N ALA A 15 12.79 -2.71 10.62
CA ALA A 15 13.60 -1.77 11.36
C ALA A 15 14.83 -1.37 10.54
N ILE A 16 15.17 -0.10 10.59
CA ILE A 16 16.40 0.44 9.99
C ILE A 16 17.15 1.24 11.05
N ALA A 17 18.39 0.86 11.30
CA ALA A 17 19.33 1.69 12.00
C ALA A 17 20.17 2.45 10.97
N CYS A 18 20.23 3.78 11.10
CA CYS A 18 20.95 4.65 10.19
C CYS A 18 22.01 5.42 10.97
N GLY A 19 23.26 5.34 10.51
CA GLY A 19 24.38 6.13 11.00
C GLY A 19 24.97 7.00 9.89
N ILE A 20 25.38 8.22 10.22
CA ILE A 20 26.09 9.12 9.31
C ILE A 20 27.41 9.53 9.95
N GLU A 21 28.48 9.32 9.20
CA GLU A 21 29.82 9.77 9.55
C GLU A 21 30.26 10.82 8.53
N LYS A 22 30.87 11.92 9.02
CA LYS A 22 31.47 12.92 8.15
C LYS A 22 32.75 12.38 7.54
N ASN A 23 32.95 12.59 6.26
CA ASN A 23 34.19 12.23 5.60
C ASN A 23 35.20 13.39 5.78
N ASP A 24 36.39 13.09 6.30
CA ASP A 24 37.49 14.04 6.48
C ASP A 24 38.14 14.53 5.15
N MET A 25 37.32 14.75 4.15
CA MET A 25 37.78 15.33 2.90
C MET A 25 37.73 16.85 2.97
N ASN A 26 38.87 17.49 2.83
CA ASN A 26 39.04 18.95 2.82
C ASN A 26 38.35 19.64 1.62
N ILE A 27 37.05 19.43 1.45
CA ILE A 27 36.26 20.16 0.49
C ILE A 27 35.73 21.42 1.18
N LYS A 28 36.59 22.43 1.30
CA LYS A 28 36.21 23.76 1.81
C LYS A 28 35.35 24.52 0.79
N LYS A 29 34.22 24.00 0.37
CA LYS A 29 33.21 24.77 -0.34
C LYS A 29 32.09 25.14 0.62
N LYS A 30 32.05 26.40 1.05
CA LYS A 30 30.86 26.98 1.67
C LYS A 30 29.69 26.86 0.72
N ILE A 31 28.51 26.51 1.24
CA ILE A 31 27.27 26.55 0.46
C ILE A 31 27.06 28.01 0.03
N GLU A 32 27.25 28.28 -1.23
CA GLU A 32 26.94 29.59 -1.79
C GLU A 32 25.46 29.68 -2.10
N PRO A 33 24.74 30.70 -1.61
CA PRO A 33 23.29 30.81 -1.81
C PRO A 33 22.88 30.79 -3.28
N ASN A 34 23.77 31.20 -4.18
CA ASN A 34 23.52 31.27 -5.62
C ASN A 34 23.81 29.96 -6.38
N ASN A 35 24.36 28.93 -5.72
CA ASN A 35 24.76 27.67 -6.37
C ASN A 35 24.51 26.42 -5.50
N ILE A 36 23.38 26.42 -4.79
CA ILE A 36 23.02 25.35 -3.84
C ILE A 36 22.99 23.98 -4.54
N ALA A 37 22.40 23.91 -5.74
CA ALA A 37 22.25 22.65 -6.47
C ALA A 37 23.61 22.01 -6.83
N GLU A 38 24.59 22.81 -7.29
CA GLU A 38 25.93 22.33 -7.64
C GLU A 38 26.73 21.94 -6.39
N THR A 39 26.53 22.67 -5.30
CA THR A 39 27.17 22.34 -4.01
C THR A 39 26.63 21.00 -3.48
N ILE A 40 25.32 20.78 -3.47
CA ILE A 40 24.70 19.52 -3.06
C ILE A 40 25.18 18.37 -3.96
N LYS A 41 25.21 18.57 -5.27
CA LYS A 41 25.71 17.58 -6.22
C LYS A 41 27.16 17.19 -5.89
N THR A 42 28.03 18.17 -5.63
CA THR A 42 29.44 17.93 -5.27
C THR A 42 29.54 17.13 -3.97
N ILE A 43 28.76 17.48 -2.94
CA ILE A 43 28.74 16.77 -1.66
C ILE A 43 28.31 15.32 -1.89
N PHE A 44 27.23 15.08 -2.63
CA PHE A 44 26.70 13.73 -2.87
C PHE A 44 27.60 12.87 -3.77
N GLN A 45 28.31 13.46 -4.71
CA GLN A 45 29.32 12.76 -5.53
C GLN A 45 30.50 12.22 -4.70
N HIS A 46 30.79 12.83 -3.55
CA HIS A 46 31.83 12.39 -2.63
C HIS A 46 31.29 11.65 -1.40
N SER A 47 29.98 11.42 -1.34
CA SER A 47 29.33 10.68 -0.26
C SER A 47 29.09 9.23 -0.67
N THR A 48 29.06 8.33 0.30
CA THR A 48 28.82 6.90 0.08
C THR A 48 27.61 6.42 0.86
N LEU A 49 26.88 5.45 0.29
CA LEU A 49 25.79 4.74 0.93
C LEU A 49 26.16 3.26 1.06
N THR A 50 26.04 2.72 2.25
CA THR A 50 26.18 1.29 2.52
C THR A 50 24.88 0.75 3.11
N ILE A 51 24.29 -0.29 2.51
CA ILE A 51 23.08 -0.96 3.01
C ILE A 51 23.45 -2.41 3.32
N GLN A 52 23.13 -2.84 4.54
CA GLN A 52 23.44 -4.18 5.04
C GLN A 52 22.20 -4.83 5.66
N ASN A 53 21.96 -6.11 5.35
CA ASN A 53 21.01 -6.95 6.09
C ASN A 53 21.71 -7.59 7.29
N VAL A 54 21.11 -7.47 8.47
CA VAL A 54 21.77 -7.85 9.75
C VAL A 54 21.51 -9.31 10.14
N VAL A 55 20.50 -9.99 9.59
CA VAL A 55 19.94 -11.21 10.19
C VAL A 55 20.27 -12.51 9.46
N GLU A 56 20.48 -12.50 8.17
CA GLU A 56 20.73 -13.74 7.44
C GLU A 56 21.97 -13.66 6.55
N GLU A 57 22.97 -14.51 6.82
CA GLU A 57 24.15 -14.66 5.94
C GLU A 57 23.79 -14.95 4.50
N LYS A 58 22.71 -15.67 4.28
CA LYS A 58 22.15 -16.06 3.00
C LYS A 58 21.64 -14.84 2.17
N TYR A 59 21.29 -13.72 2.81
CA TYR A 59 20.78 -12.52 2.16
C TYR A 59 21.74 -11.33 2.27
N LYS A 60 23.03 -11.57 2.43
CA LYS A 60 24.07 -10.54 2.48
C LYS A 60 24.52 -10.06 1.09
N PRO A 61 23.75 -9.30 0.30
CA PRO A 61 24.42 -8.34 -0.54
C PRO A 61 24.67 -7.09 0.29
N LEU A 62 25.90 -6.91 0.74
CA LEU A 62 26.38 -5.59 1.14
C LEU A 62 26.29 -4.72 -0.12
N MET A 63 25.36 -3.77 -0.15
CA MET A 63 25.33 -2.78 -1.19
C MET A 63 26.17 -1.59 -0.73
N LYS A 64 27.20 -1.28 -1.49
CA LYS A 64 27.98 -0.05 -1.32
C LYS A 64 28.03 0.67 -2.65
N ALA A 65 27.57 1.91 -2.68
CA ALA A 65 27.56 2.71 -3.88
C ALA A 65 27.82 4.19 -3.57
N ASN A 66 28.17 4.94 -4.60
CA ASN A 66 28.21 6.39 -4.53
C ASN A 66 26.79 6.93 -4.32
N PHE A 67 26.64 7.88 -3.37
CA PHE A 67 25.32 8.39 -3.00
C PHE A 67 24.64 9.13 -4.15
N TRP A 68 25.40 9.86 -4.97
CA TRP A 68 24.88 10.57 -6.14
C TRP A 68 24.36 9.60 -7.21
N GLU A 69 25.13 8.56 -7.54
CA GLU A 69 24.73 7.53 -8.51
C GLU A 69 23.44 6.83 -8.08
N MET A 70 23.34 6.52 -6.79
CA MET A 70 22.15 5.91 -6.21
C MET A 70 20.91 6.80 -6.33
N MET A 71 21.06 8.12 -6.26
CA MET A 71 19.95 9.06 -6.41
C MET A 71 19.33 9.05 -7.81
N PHE A 72 20.08 8.60 -8.85
CA PHE A 72 19.66 8.67 -10.25
C PHE A 72 19.61 7.32 -10.96
N CYS A 73 19.96 6.20 -10.30
CA CYS A 73 19.84 4.87 -10.91
C CYS A 73 18.38 4.52 -11.23
N ASN A 74 18.17 3.66 -12.23
CA ASN A 74 16.85 3.14 -12.54
C ASN A 74 16.44 2.05 -11.54
N LEU A 75 15.62 2.37 -10.56
CA LEU A 75 15.18 1.43 -9.53
C LEU A 75 14.20 0.36 -10.07
N MET A 76 13.50 0.64 -11.17
CA MET A 76 12.57 -0.33 -11.76
C MET A 76 13.28 -1.55 -12.32
N GLU A 77 14.55 -1.41 -12.73
CA GLU A 77 15.40 -2.50 -13.21
C GLU A 77 16.03 -3.31 -12.06
N GLN A 78 16.01 -2.75 -10.84
CA GLN A 78 16.62 -3.36 -9.66
C GLN A 78 15.60 -4.24 -8.93
N GLN A 79 15.50 -5.52 -9.29
CA GLN A 79 14.59 -6.46 -8.63
C GLN A 79 15.15 -6.98 -7.29
N THR A 80 15.57 -6.07 -6.41
CA THR A 80 16.20 -6.41 -5.13
C THR A 80 15.51 -5.71 -3.96
N TRP A 81 15.59 -6.31 -2.77
CA TRP A 81 14.99 -5.74 -1.57
C TRP A 81 15.55 -4.35 -1.19
N TRP A 82 16.83 -4.09 -1.47
CA TRP A 82 17.45 -2.80 -1.16
C TRP A 82 16.94 -1.66 -2.06
N ALA A 83 16.34 -1.96 -3.21
CA ALA A 83 15.71 -0.93 -4.05
C ALA A 83 14.61 -0.18 -3.31
N TYR A 84 13.87 -0.87 -2.42
CA TYR A 84 12.86 -0.24 -1.55
C TYR A 84 13.48 0.72 -0.53
N VAL A 85 14.64 0.38 0.03
CA VAL A 85 15.40 1.27 0.93
C VAL A 85 15.82 2.53 0.19
N VAL A 86 16.41 2.37 -1.00
CA VAL A 86 16.85 3.48 -1.84
C VAL A 86 15.68 4.36 -2.28
N ALA A 87 14.56 3.79 -2.62
CA ALA A 87 13.36 4.57 -2.96
C ALA A 87 12.93 5.46 -1.79
N GLY A 88 12.92 4.93 -0.56
CA GLY A 88 12.61 5.68 0.65
C GLY A 88 13.63 6.79 0.97
N ILE A 89 14.91 6.59 0.63
CA ILE A 89 15.94 7.62 0.72
C ILE A 89 15.68 8.72 -0.33
N ARG A 90 15.52 8.33 -1.59
CA ARG A 90 15.42 9.23 -2.75
C ARG A 90 14.24 10.19 -2.66
N VAL A 91 13.10 9.73 -2.15
CA VAL A 91 11.89 10.55 -2.12
C VAL A 91 12.07 11.81 -1.26
N ILE A 92 12.81 11.72 -0.17
CA ILE A 92 13.11 12.87 0.69
C ILE A 92 13.98 13.88 -0.06
N PHE A 93 15.00 13.43 -0.77
CA PHE A 93 15.86 14.34 -1.54
C PHE A 93 15.15 14.91 -2.77
N LYS A 94 14.43 14.11 -3.53
CA LYS A 94 13.74 14.57 -4.75
C LYS A 94 12.57 15.50 -4.47
N ASP A 95 11.66 15.08 -3.61
CA ASP A 95 10.38 15.79 -3.41
C ASP A 95 10.47 16.87 -2.34
N TYR A 96 11.33 16.70 -1.34
CA TYR A 96 11.43 17.64 -0.24
C TYR A 96 12.57 18.65 -0.42
N PHE A 97 13.75 18.20 -0.88
CA PHE A 97 14.89 19.09 -1.02
C PHE A 97 15.03 19.71 -2.41
N PHE A 98 14.68 19.00 -3.48
CA PHE A 98 14.93 19.48 -4.84
C PHE A 98 13.73 20.12 -5.52
N LYS A 99 12.50 19.66 -5.26
CA LYS A 99 11.33 20.09 -6.03
C LYS A 99 10.90 21.52 -5.74
N ASP A 100 10.86 21.91 -4.48
CA ASP A 100 10.33 23.22 -4.09
C ASP A 100 11.38 24.33 -4.12
N LYS A 101 12.68 24.00 -4.18
CA LYS A 101 13.78 24.96 -4.00
C LYS A 101 14.70 25.15 -5.19
N LEU A 102 14.72 24.21 -6.16
CA LEU A 102 15.38 24.44 -7.45
C LEU A 102 14.56 25.35 -8.38
N GLN A 103 13.24 25.42 -8.19
CA GLN A 103 12.36 26.31 -8.96
C GLN A 103 12.10 27.67 -8.30
N ALA A 104 12.15 27.74 -6.98
CA ALA A 104 12.05 28.99 -6.25
C ALA A 104 13.46 29.48 -5.90
N LYS A 105 13.82 30.69 -6.32
CA LYS A 105 15.00 31.43 -5.81
C LYS A 105 14.82 31.86 -4.34
N GLU A 106 14.01 31.12 -3.57
CA GLU A 106 13.67 31.45 -2.19
C GLU A 106 14.65 30.83 -1.22
N LYS A 107 14.87 31.52 -0.10
CA LYS A 107 15.75 31.11 1.00
C LYS A 107 15.37 29.68 1.44
N LEU A 108 16.40 28.83 1.61
CA LEU A 108 16.26 27.56 2.32
C LEU A 108 15.59 27.84 3.67
N GLU A 109 14.44 27.22 3.93
CA GLU A 109 13.81 27.30 5.24
C GLU A 109 14.83 26.84 6.28
N GLU A 110 14.93 27.56 7.39
CA GLU A 110 15.90 27.32 8.48
C GLU A 110 15.81 25.92 9.10
N ASP A 111 14.88 25.11 8.61
CA ASP A 111 14.44 23.84 9.17
C ASP A 111 15.06 22.60 8.52
N ILE A 112 15.87 22.77 7.46
CA ILE A 112 16.48 21.67 6.73
C ILE A 112 17.97 21.57 7.10
N MET A 113 18.34 20.40 7.60
CA MET A 113 19.73 20.07 7.90
C MET A 113 20.38 19.37 6.69
N LEU A 114 20.65 20.13 5.63
CA LEU A 114 21.42 19.58 4.51
C LEU A 114 22.86 19.30 4.97
N PRO A 115 23.43 18.18 4.55
CA PRO A 115 24.85 17.93 4.78
C PRO A 115 25.67 19.01 4.06
N VAL A 116 26.57 19.64 4.80
CA VAL A 116 27.48 20.68 4.28
C VAL A 116 28.85 20.13 3.85
N GLU A 117 29.07 18.86 4.11
CA GLU A 117 30.30 18.12 3.82
C GLU A 117 29.95 16.70 3.32
N PRO A 118 30.83 16.06 2.53
CA PRO A 118 30.67 14.66 2.17
C PRO A 118 30.55 13.77 3.40
N PHE A 119 29.75 12.71 3.28
CA PHE A 119 29.43 11.81 4.37
C PHE A 119 29.43 10.35 3.93
N THR A 120 29.57 9.45 4.89
CA THR A 120 29.28 8.04 4.73
C THR A 120 28.00 7.73 5.51
N MET A 121 26.99 7.23 4.82
CA MET A 121 25.76 6.76 5.43
C MET A 121 25.79 5.23 5.49
N THR A 122 25.59 4.68 6.66
CA THR A 122 25.44 3.24 6.86
C THR A 122 24.04 2.93 7.36
N MET A 123 23.36 2.02 6.68
CA MET A 123 22.02 1.54 7.07
C MET A 123 22.05 0.04 7.33
N ALA A 124 21.66 -0.36 8.53
CA ALA A 124 21.44 -1.75 8.90
C ALA A 124 19.93 -2.02 8.89
N VAL A 125 19.50 -3.00 8.10
CA VAL A 125 18.09 -3.31 7.84
C VAL A 125 17.75 -4.68 8.38
N HIS A 126 16.64 -4.75 9.12
CA HIS A 126 16.04 -6.00 9.61
C HIS A 126 14.52 -5.97 9.42
N GLY A 127 13.91 -7.13 9.17
CA GLY A 127 12.46 -7.24 9.11
C GLY A 127 11.98 -8.69 9.23
N ASN A 128 10.82 -8.86 9.85
CA ASN A 128 10.14 -10.15 9.99
C ASN A 128 8.74 -10.16 9.35
N VAL A 129 8.42 -9.15 8.53
CA VAL A 129 7.22 -9.17 7.68
C VAL A 129 7.48 -10.12 6.52
N PRO A 130 6.74 -11.24 6.39
CA PRO A 130 7.00 -12.23 5.35
C PRO A 130 6.89 -11.62 3.95
N PRO A 131 7.91 -11.74 3.09
CA PRO A 131 7.86 -11.21 1.73
C PRO A 131 6.83 -11.98 0.88
N GLY A 132 6.14 -11.29 -0.05
CA GLY A 132 5.14 -11.90 -0.93
C GLY A 132 3.87 -12.42 -0.23
N SER A 133 3.69 -12.07 1.03
CA SER A 133 2.56 -12.53 1.87
C SER A 133 1.30 -11.67 1.75
N GLY A 134 1.34 -10.54 1.06
CA GLY A 134 0.24 -9.57 1.08
C GLY A 134 0.14 -8.74 2.36
N LEU A 135 1.16 -8.81 3.25
CA LEU A 135 1.26 -8.04 4.50
C LEU A 135 2.11 -6.77 4.36
N SER A 136 2.31 -6.31 3.14
CA SER A 136 2.96 -5.02 2.85
C SER A 136 4.42 -4.92 3.31
N SER A 137 5.20 -5.99 3.15
CA SER A 137 6.63 -6.01 3.49
C SER A 137 7.40 -4.90 2.77
N SER A 138 7.13 -4.63 1.49
CA SER A 138 7.73 -3.54 0.72
C SER A 138 7.46 -2.17 1.33
N ALA A 139 6.19 -1.87 1.60
CA ALA A 139 5.78 -0.61 2.21
C ALA A 139 6.41 -0.41 3.60
N SER A 140 6.53 -1.48 4.39
CA SER A 140 7.18 -1.45 5.70
C SER A 140 8.66 -1.01 5.59
N ILE A 141 9.41 -1.55 4.63
CA ILE A 141 10.81 -1.18 4.38
C ILE A 141 10.91 0.27 3.88
N VAL A 142 10.09 0.65 2.89
CA VAL A 142 10.06 2.02 2.37
C VAL A 142 9.74 3.03 3.46
N CYS A 143 8.74 2.75 4.30
CA CYS A 143 8.36 3.61 5.42
C CYS A 143 9.52 3.77 6.42
N ALA A 144 10.19 2.66 6.79
CA ALA A 144 11.32 2.71 7.70
C ALA A 144 12.48 3.54 7.13
N ALA A 145 12.79 3.38 5.82
CA ALA A 145 13.82 4.16 5.15
C ALA A 145 13.46 5.65 5.06
N THR A 146 12.22 5.97 4.66
CA THR A 146 11.73 7.35 4.59
C THR A 146 11.79 8.02 5.95
N MET A 147 11.32 7.35 7.01
CA MET A 147 11.37 7.87 8.38
C MET A 147 12.80 8.06 8.89
N SER A 148 13.72 7.15 8.54
CA SER A 148 15.13 7.31 8.89
C SER A 148 15.72 8.58 8.27
N MET A 149 15.37 8.89 7.01
CA MET A 149 15.81 10.11 6.33
C MET A 149 15.17 11.37 6.94
N VAL A 150 13.88 11.33 7.25
CA VAL A 150 13.21 12.44 7.96
C VAL A 150 13.91 12.71 9.31
N ALA A 151 14.19 11.65 10.08
CA ALA A 151 14.88 11.79 11.37
C ALA A 151 16.30 12.37 11.25
N THR A 152 16.98 12.04 10.15
CA THR A 152 18.39 12.41 9.93
C THR A 152 18.54 13.82 9.38
N PHE A 153 17.69 14.21 8.44
CA PHE A 153 17.87 15.43 7.64
C PHE A 153 16.82 16.51 7.89
N THR A 154 15.86 16.30 8.79
CA THR A 154 14.88 17.32 9.16
C THR A 154 14.94 17.62 10.64
N LYS A 155 14.60 18.85 11.03
CA LYS A 155 14.43 19.18 12.45
C LYS A 155 13.23 18.39 13.01
N LYS A 156 13.39 17.94 14.26
CA LYS A 156 12.35 17.20 15.00
C LYS A 156 11.02 17.96 14.95
N HIS A 157 9.92 17.29 14.52
CA HIS A 157 8.54 17.82 14.48
C HIS A 157 8.11 18.61 13.23
N MET A 158 8.91 18.65 12.16
CA MET A 158 8.57 19.43 10.96
C MET A 158 7.62 18.74 9.98
N MET A 159 7.46 17.41 10.05
CA MET A 159 6.53 16.67 9.18
C MET A 159 5.49 15.91 9.99
N THR A 160 4.23 16.01 9.56
CA THR A 160 3.16 15.15 10.09
C THR A 160 3.37 13.72 9.61
N LYS A 161 2.83 12.75 10.36
CA LYS A 161 2.89 11.34 9.97
C LYS A 161 2.24 11.09 8.62
N GLU A 162 1.13 11.79 8.34
CA GLU A 162 0.42 11.72 7.06
C GLU A 162 1.33 12.19 5.91
N ARG A 163 2.08 13.28 6.09
CA ARG A 163 3.02 13.77 5.07
C ARG A 163 4.15 12.78 4.82
N VAL A 164 4.69 12.16 5.86
CA VAL A 164 5.70 11.10 5.70
C VAL A 164 5.12 9.88 4.98
N ALA A 165 3.87 9.52 5.26
CA ALA A 165 3.18 8.43 4.57
C ALA A 165 2.96 8.72 3.08
N GLU A 166 2.58 9.97 2.74
CA GLU A 166 2.48 10.40 1.33
C GLU A 166 3.83 10.29 0.60
N LEU A 167 4.92 10.71 1.24
CA LEU A 167 6.26 10.60 0.67
C LEU A 167 6.67 9.13 0.49
N ALA A 168 6.43 8.29 1.48
CA ALA A 168 6.68 6.85 1.38
C ALA A 168 5.86 6.19 0.25
N ASN A 169 4.61 6.62 0.03
CA ASN A 169 3.81 6.17 -1.10
C ASN A 169 4.42 6.59 -2.45
N LYS A 170 4.86 7.84 -2.57
CA LYS A 170 5.56 8.32 -3.78
C LYS A 170 6.86 7.54 -4.05
N ALA A 171 7.57 7.13 -3.01
CA ALA A 171 8.78 6.32 -3.15
C ALA A 171 8.50 4.97 -3.84
N GLU A 172 7.37 4.31 -3.54
CA GLU A 172 6.98 3.08 -4.24
C GLU A 172 6.58 3.32 -5.70
N HIS A 173 6.09 4.50 -6.05
CA HIS A 173 5.83 4.86 -7.45
C HIS A 173 7.13 4.89 -8.28
N ASP A 174 8.28 5.29 -7.70
CA ASP A 174 9.60 5.22 -8.35
C ASP A 174 10.03 3.77 -8.70
N LEU A 175 9.40 2.77 -8.04
CA LEU A 175 9.58 1.34 -8.31
C LEU A 175 8.54 0.79 -9.31
N GLY A 176 7.71 1.64 -9.90
CA GLY A 176 6.64 1.24 -10.83
C GLY A 176 5.39 0.65 -10.16
N LEU A 177 5.28 0.75 -8.84
CA LEU A 177 4.14 0.25 -8.08
C LEU A 177 3.11 1.36 -7.89
N ILE A 178 2.01 1.31 -8.63
CA ILE A 178 0.90 2.27 -8.50
C ILE A 178 -0.06 1.75 -7.43
N ASN A 179 0.05 2.29 -6.22
CA ASN A 179 -0.84 1.97 -5.10
C ASN A 179 -1.50 3.23 -4.54
N GLY A 180 -2.50 3.05 -3.67
CA GLY A 180 -3.28 4.15 -3.07
C GLY A 180 -2.66 4.75 -1.80
N GLY A 181 -1.55 4.20 -1.30
CA GLY A 181 -0.91 4.68 -0.07
C GLY A 181 -1.51 4.15 1.24
N MET A 182 -2.42 3.17 1.19
CA MET A 182 -3.00 2.55 2.38
C MET A 182 -1.92 1.93 3.27
N ASP A 183 -1.04 1.14 2.69
CA ASP A 183 -0.02 0.37 3.39
C ASP A 183 0.97 1.29 4.11
N GLN A 184 1.41 2.36 3.44
CA GLN A 184 2.31 3.35 4.00
C GLN A 184 1.65 4.14 5.13
N THR A 185 0.39 4.55 4.90
CA THR A 185 -0.36 5.31 5.91
C THR A 185 -0.56 4.50 7.19
N ILE A 186 -1.00 3.23 7.08
CA ILE A 186 -1.19 2.41 8.28
C ILE A 186 0.14 2.07 8.96
N SER A 187 1.20 1.80 8.19
CA SER A 187 2.52 1.51 8.75
C SER A 187 3.08 2.68 9.58
N ILE A 188 2.75 3.92 9.23
CA ILE A 188 3.27 5.11 9.91
C ILE A 188 2.27 5.64 10.96
N CYS A 189 0.97 5.69 10.64
CA CYS A 189 -0.04 6.41 11.43
C CYS A 189 -0.78 5.53 12.44
N ALA A 190 -0.58 4.20 12.47
CA ALA A 190 -1.30 3.32 13.37
C ALA A 190 -1.04 3.62 14.85
N GLU A 191 -2.05 3.35 15.66
CA GLU A 191 -2.03 3.40 17.12
C GLU A 191 -2.40 2.02 17.70
N SER A 192 -1.81 1.67 18.81
CA SER A 192 -2.04 0.37 19.45
C SER A 192 -3.52 0.21 19.82
N GLY A 193 -4.09 -0.97 19.56
CA GLY A 193 -5.50 -1.28 19.87
C GLY A 193 -6.50 -0.68 18.87
N THR A 194 -6.04 -0.09 17.77
CA THR A 194 -6.91 0.61 16.81
C THR A 194 -6.68 0.18 15.37
N ALA A 195 -7.68 0.40 14.54
CA ALA A 195 -7.56 0.52 13.09
C ALA A 195 -7.56 2.01 12.68
N LYS A 196 -7.24 2.31 11.43
CA LYS A 196 -7.40 3.65 10.86
C LYS A 196 -8.41 3.60 9.71
N TYR A 197 -9.41 4.48 9.76
CA TYR A 197 -10.20 4.78 8.58
C TYR A 197 -9.44 5.83 7.76
N ILE A 198 -8.94 5.40 6.60
CA ILE A 198 -8.08 6.22 5.74
C ILE A 198 -8.89 6.67 4.54
N GLU A 199 -9.03 7.98 4.40
CA GLU A 199 -9.63 8.67 3.26
C GLU A 199 -8.51 9.27 2.39
N PHE A 200 -8.63 9.14 1.08
CA PHE A 200 -7.62 9.63 0.13
C PHE A 200 -8.07 10.88 -0.63
N THR A 201 -9.34 11.22 -0.57
CA THR A 201 -9.96 12.31 -1.33
C THR A 201 -10.75 13.22 -0.40
N PRO A 202 -10.62 14.56 -0.46
CA PRO A 202 -9.71 15.34 -1.32
C PRO A 202 -8.24 15.30 -0.89
N THR A 203 -7.97 15.02 0.36
CA THR A 203 -6.62 14.90 0.96
C THR A 203 -6.53 13.65 1.83
N LEU A 204 -5.31 13.15 2.04
CA LEU A 204 -5.08 12.02 2.92
C LEU A 204 -5.51 12.38 4.35
N LYS A 205 -6.40 11.57 4.91
CA LYS A 205 -6.85 11.70 6.31
C LYS A 205 -6.98 10.34 6.95
N ALA A 206 -6.32 10.13 8.09
CA ALA A 206 -6.33 8.88 8.84
C ALA A 206 -7.04 9.09 10.19
N THR A 207 -8.28 8.60 10.30
CA THR A 207 -9.10 8.73 11.51
C THR A 207 -9.00 7.46 12.35
N THR A 208 -8.76 7.60 13.66
CA THR A 208 -8.68 6.46 14.59
C THR A 208 -10.04 5.78 14.76
N VAL A 209 -10.05 4.46 14.67
CA VAL A 209 -11.20 3.59 14.93
C VAL A 209 -10.82 2.57 15.98
N TYR A 210 -11.45 2.65 17.15
CA TYR A 210 -11.17 1.73 18.25
C TYR A 210 -11.77 0.37 17.97
N LEU A 211 -10.96 -0.67 18.15
CA LEU A 211 -11.39 -2.07 18.01
C LEU A 211 -11.74 -2.64 19.40
N PRO A 212 -12.66 -3.62 19.49
CA PRO A 212 -12.97 -4.27 20.75
C PRO A 212 -11.70 -4.89 21.35
N TYR A 213 -11.53 -4.76 22.68
CA TYR A 213 -10.33 -5.24 23.38
C TYR A 213 -10.13 -6.76 23.29
N ASN A 214 -11.23 -7.51 23.11
CA ASN A 214 -11.27 -8.96 22.94
C ASN A 214 -11.21 -9.41 21.47
N ALA A 215 -11.06 -8.49 20.52
CA ALA A 215 -10.85 -8.80 19.12
C ALA A 215 -9.39 -9.24 18.88
N HIS A 216 -9.20 -10.48 18.45
CA HIS A 216 -7.92 -10.99 18.01
C HIS A 216 -7.96 -11.30 16.52
N PHE A 217 -6.89 -10.97 15.84
CA PHE A 217 -6.73 -11.30 14.44
C PHE A 217 -5.69 -12.39 14.27
N VAL A 218 -6.05 -13.46 13.58
CA VAL A 218 -5.11 -14.52 13.21
C VAL A 218 -4.77 -14.37 11.74
N VAL A 219 -3.48 -14.23 11.47
CA VAL A 219 -2.94 -14.15 10.10
C VAL A 219 -2.60 -15.57 9.65
N MET A 220 -3.04 -15.91 8.44
CA MET A 220 -2.98 -17.26 7.87
C MET A 220 -2.45 -17.14 6.42
N HIS A 221 -1.29 -17.73 6.12
CA HIS A 221 -0.71 -17.69 4.79
C HIS A 221 -1.24 -18.84 3.92
N SER A 222 -1.70 -18.55 2.71
CA SER A 222 -2.23 -19.56 1.77
C SER A 222 -1.18 -20.48 1.18
N LEU A 223 0.11 -20.20 1.36
CA LEU A 223 1.27 -20.82 0.74
C LEU A 223 1.44 -20.49 -0.76
N VAL A 224 0.56 -19.67 -1.31
CA VAL A 224 0.68 -19.08 -2.64
C VAL A 224 1.30 -17.69 -2.51
N SER A 225 2.40 -17.44 -3.19
CA SER A 225 3.06 -16.12 -3.18
C SER A 225 2.26 -15.11 -3.99
N ALA A 226 1.91 -13.98 -3.38
CA ALA A 226 1.27 -12.85 -4.05
C ALA A 226 2.34 -11.96 -4.72
N GLU A 227 2.95 -12.42 -5.81
CA GLU A 227 3.97 -11.67 -6.54
C GLU A 227 3.35 -10.57 -7.41
N LYS A 228 3.01 -9.43 -6.79
CA LYS A 228 2.36 -8.29 -7.44
C LYS A 228 3.06 -7.83 -8.73
N GLN A 229 4.38 -7.82 -8.75
CA GLN A 229 5.15 -7.35 -9.92
C GLN A 229 5.03 -8.29 -11.12
N LYS A 230 5.04 -9.60 -10.92
CA LYS A 230 4.96 -10.59 -12.01
C LYS A 230 3.56 -10.72 -12.60
N THR A 231 2.52 -10.53 -11.79
CA THR A 231 1.13 -10.74 -12.20
C THR A 231 0.37 -9.44 -12.42
N ALA A 232 1.00 -8.28 -12.20
CA ALA A 232 0.34 -6.97 -12.25
C ALA A 232 -0.42 -6.73 -13.58
N ALA A 233 0.19 -7.05 -14.72
CA ALA A 233 -0.42 -6.83 -16.02
C ALA A 233 -1.66 -7.70 -16.29
N VAL A 234 -1.70 -8.92 -15.73
CA VAL A 234 -2.80 -9.87 -15.95
C VAL A 234 -3.89 -9.72 -14.89
N GLN A 235 -3.53 -9.45 -13.67
CA GLN A 235 -4.42 -9.47 -12.51
C GLN A 235 -4.72 -8.07 -11.97
N TYR A 236 -3.75 -7.43 -11.34
CA TYR A 236 -3.97 -6.19 -10.59
C TYR A 236 -4.36 -5.00 -11.47
N ASN A 237 -3.56 -4.70 -12.51
CA ASN A 237 -3.84 -3.56 -13.40
C ASN A 237 -5.14 -3.74 -14.18
N ARG A 238 -5.50 -4.98 -14.50
CA ARG A 238 -6.76 -5.28 -15.16
C ARG A 238 -7.97 -4.78 -14.35
N ARG A 239 -7.94 -4.92 -13.02
CA ARG A 239 -9.04 -4.41 -12.15
C ARG A 239 -9.17 -2.90 -12.21
N VAL A 240 -8.03 -2.20 -12.32
CA VAL A 240 -8.02 -0.74 -12.48
C VAL A 240 -8.62 -0.33 -13.83
N VAL A 241 -8.24 -1.02 -14.92
CA VAL A 241 -8.79 -0.81 -16.27
C VAL A 241 -10.30 -1.03 -16.27
N GLU A 242 -10.78 -2.17 -15.74
CA GLU A 242 -12.20 -2.52 -15.68
C GLU A 242 -13.01 -1.45 -14.92
N CYS A 243 -12.53 -0.99 -13.76
CA CYS A 243 -13.22 0.06 -13.00
C CYS A 243 -13.23 1.42 -13.73
N ARG A 244 -12.16 1.78 -14.43
CA ARG A 244 -12.12 3.02 -15.21
C ARG A 244 -13.07 2.99 -16.41
N LEU A 245 -13.13 1.88 -17.12
CA LEU A 245 -14.05 1.71 -18.22
C LEU A 245 -15.51 1.65 -17.74
N ALA A 246 -15.77 1.03 -16.58
CA ALA A 246 -17.10 1.08 -15.95
C ALA A 246 -17.52 2.53 -15.66
N LEU A 247 -16.62 3.33 -15.07
CA LEU A 247 -16.87 4.76 -14.83
C LEU A 247 -17.17 5.50 -16.14
N THR A 248 -16.42 5.23 -17.21
CA THR A 248 -16.61 5.87 -18.52
C THR A 248 -17.98 5.57 -19.10
N LEU A 249 -18.43 4.30 -19.06
CA LEU A 249 -19.78 3.95 -19.51
C LEU A 249 -20.88 4.57 -18.65
N LEU A 250 -20.70 4.61 -17.32
CA LEU A 250 -21.67 5.27 -16.44
C LEU A 250 -21.77 6.76 -16.74
N LEU A 251 -20.65 7.46 -16.93
CA LEU A 251 -20.64 8.87 -17.33
C LEU A 251 -21.32 9.07 -18.70
N HIS A 252 -21.11 8.17 -19.67
CA HIS A 252 -21.74 8.22 -20.96
C HIS A 252 -23.27 8.08 -20.86
N HIS A 253 -23.75 7.03 -20.16
CA HIS A 253 -25.20 6.80 -19.99
C HIS A 253 -25.89 7.94 -19.24
N LEU A 254 -25.17 8.63 -18.35
CA LEU A 254 -25.67 9.82 -17.65
C LEU A 254 -25.52 11.11 -18.48
N LYS A 255 -25.02 11.06 -19.70
CA LYS A 255 -24.72 12.22 -20.57
C LYS A 255 -23.75 13.23 -19.94
N MET A 256 -22.82 12.73 -19.12
CA MET A 256 -21.81 13.51 -18.42
C MET A 256 -20.38 13.26 -18.94
N LEU A 257 -20.20 12.33 -19.89
CA LEU A 257 -18.89 11.98 -20.42
C LEU A 257 -18.33 13.12 -21.28
N LYS A 258 -17.10 13.53 -20.94
CA LYS A 258 -16.25 14.38 -21.76
C LYS A 258 -14.89 13.72 -21.81
N LEU A 259 -14.45 13.29 -22.99
CA LEU A 259 -13.16 12.62 -23.18
C LEU A 259 -12.01 13.66 -23.23
N THR A 260 -11.63 14.18 -22.08
CA THR A 260 -10.57 15.17 -21.87
C THR A 260 -9.61 14.73 -20.77
N GLU A 261 -8.55 15.47 -20.53
CA GLU A 261 -7.65 15.23 -19.41
C GLU A 261 -8.35 15.38 -18.04
N GLU A 262 -9.44 16.12 -17.97
CA GLU A 262 -10.25 16.33 -16.76
C GLU A 262 -11.29 15.23 -16.52
N THR A 263 -11.42 14.25 -17.45
CA THR A 263 -12.36 13.12 -17.27
C THR A 263 -12.09 12.42 -15.93
N PRO A 264 -13.12 12.21 -15.11
CA PRO A 264 -12.99 11.47 -13.85
C PRO A 264 -12.34 10.10 -14.07
N THR A 265 -11.44 9.73 -13.18
CA THR A 265 -10.67 8.47 -13.27
C THR A 265 -10.97 7.51 -12.12
N GLN A 266 -11.77 7.93 -11.14
CA GLN A 266 -12.11 7.15 -9.95
C GLN A 266 -13.62 7.14 -9.71
N LEU A 267 -14.17 5.99 -9.35
CA LEU A 267 -15.60 5.80 -9.11
C LEU A 267 -16.18 6.72 -8.02
N ILE A 268 -15.37 7.08 -7.01
CA ILE A 268 -15.77 8.03 -5.97
C ILE A 268 -16.10 9.42 -6.55
N GLN A 269 -15.41 9.84 -7.61
CA GLN A 269 -15.66 11.13 -8.24
C GLN A 269 -17.07 11.19 -8.85
N LEU A 270 -17.55 10.08 -9.44
CA LEU A 270 -18.91 9.98 -9.93
C LEU A 270 -19.93 10.08 -8.78
N GLN A 271 -19.70 9.37 -7.69
CA GLN A 271 -20.57 9.44 -6.51
C GLN A 271 -20.68 10.87 -5.96
N ILE A 272 -19.52 11.56 -5.84
CA ILE A 272 -19.48 12.96 -5.39
C ILE A 272 -20.25 13.87 -6.34
N LEU A 273 -20.06 13.71 -7.65
CA LEU A 273 -20.76 14.51 -8.68
C LEU A 273 -22.28 14.34 -8.63
N LEU A 274 -22.75 13.14 -8.30
CA LEU A 274 -24.18 12.83 -8.23
C LEU A 274 -24.79 13.13 -6.85
N GLY A 275 -23.99 13.23 -5.79
CA GLY A 275 -24.45 13.36 -4.41
C GLY A 275 -25.22 12.14 -3.90
N GLU A 276 -25.00 10.95 -4.47
CA GLU A 276 -25.78 9.75 -4.21
C GLU A 276 -25.20 8.88 -3.09
N THR A 277 -26.06 8.07 -2.47
CA THR A 277 -25.63 7.04 -1.52
C THR A 277 -24.93 5.88 -2.23
N LEU A 278 -24.12 5.10 -1.51
CA LEU A 278 -23.43 3.93 -2.07
C LEU A 278 -24.41 2.85 -2.55
N GLU A 279 -25.54 2.69 -1.85
CA GLU A 279 -26.63 1.78 -2.26
C GLU A 279 -27.26 2.22 -3.58
N ASN A 280 -27.46 3.52 -3.77
CA ASN A 280 -28.00 4.06 -5.01
C ASN A 280 -26.99 3.96 -6.16
N MET A 281 -25.67 4.07 -5.86
CA MET A 281 -24.62 3.81 -6.85
C MET A 281 -24.62 2.36 -7.32
N VAL A 282 -24.86 1.38 -6.44
CA VAL A 282 -25.01 -0.03 -6.84
C VAL A 282 -26.22 -0.22 -7.77
N LYS A 283 -27.39 0.39 -7.44
CA LYS A 283 -28.57 0.37 -8.31
C LYS A 283 -28.31 1.04 -9.67
N LEU A 284 -27.54 2.12 -9.69
CA LEU A 284 -27.14 2.81 -10.91
C LEU A 284 -26.24 1.93 -11.79
N VAL A 285 -25.30 1.22 -11.20
CA VAL A 285 -24.48 0.21 -11.90
C VAL A 285 -25.38 -0.86 -12.52
N ASP A 286 -26.30 -1.43 -11.74
CA ASP A 286 -27.19 -2.49 -12.20
C ASP A 286 -28.09 -2.05 -13.36
N LYS A 287 -28.57 -0.81 -13.32
CA LYS A 287 -29.41 -0.20 -14.35
C LYS A 287 -28.66 0.05 -15.67
N HIS A 288 -27.40 0.49 -15.61
CA HIS A 288 -26.69 1.01 -16.78
C HIS A 288 -25.62 0.07 -17.35
N LEU A 289 -25.04 -0.82 -16.54
CA LEU A 289 -24.07 -1.82 -17.00
C LEU A 289 -24.79 -3.19 -17.10
N THR A 290 -25.44 -3.44 -18.23
CA THR A 290 -26.35 -4.58 -18.41
C THR A 290 -25.67 -5.85 -18.94
N GLN A 291 -24.45 -5.74 -19.47
CA GLN A 291 -23.70 -6.89 -20.02
C GLN A 291 -22.82 -7.52 -18.91
N ASP A 292 -22.66 -8.84 -18.97
CA ASP A 292 -21.76 -9.57 -18.07
C ASP A 292 -20.30 -9.37 -18.42
N VAL A 293 -20.01 -9.21 -19.70
CA VAL A 293 -18.66 -8.97 -20.24
C VAL A 293 -18.70 -7.90 -21.32
N TYR A 294 -17.60 -7.18 -21.46
CA TYR A 294 -17.39 -6.10 -22.42
C TYR A 294 -16.05 -6.30 -23.15
N HIS A 295 -15.95 -5.76 -24.38
CA HIS A 295 -14.71 -5.68 -25.14
C HIS A 295 -14.36 -4.22 -25.37
N LEU A 296 -13.06 -3.90 -25.44
CA LEU A 296 -12.62 -2.50 -25.49
C LEU A 296 -13.07 -1.77 -26.78
N ASP A 297 -13.13 -2.49 -27.90
CA ASP A 297 -13.65 -1.96 -29.18
C ASP A 297 -15.16 -1.68 -29.15
N GLU A 298 -15.94 -2.52 -28.45
CA GLU A 298 -17.37 -2.30 -28.22
C GLU A 298 -17.59 -1.07 -27.34
N ILE A 299 -16.82 -0.95 -26.25
CA ILE A 299 -16.88 0.24 -25.37
C ILE A 299 -16.56 1.50 -26.17
N ALA A 300 -15.52 1.47 -27.03
CA ALA A 300 -15.17 2.60 -27.87
C ALA A 300 -16.33 3.03 -28.77
N LYS A 301 -17.02 2.07 -29.40
CA LYS A 301 -18.21 2.34 -30.22
C LYS A 301 -19.37 2.89 -29.39
N MET A 302 -19.61 2.33 -28.19
CA MET A 302 -20.68 2.78 -27.30
C MET A 302 -20.53 4.25 -26.85
N VAL A 303 -19.30 4.73 -26.72
CA VAL A 303 -19.00 6.10 -26.28
C VAL A 303 -18.56 7.02 -27.44
N ASP A 304 -18.87 6.66 -28.68
CA ASP A 304 -18.60 7.42 -29.91
C ASP A 304 -17.13 7.81 -30.09
N THR A 305 -16.21 6.88 -29.83
CA THR A 305 -14.77 7.09 -29.94
C THR A 305 -14.03 5.87 -30.53
N ASN A 306 -12.72 5.93 -30.55
CA ASN A 306 -11.87 4.81 -30.96
C ASN A 306 -11.03 4.27 -29.78
N VAL A 307 -10.45 3.08 -29.99
CA VAL A 307 -9.67 2.37 -28.96
C VAL A 307 -8.43 3.17 -28.52
N ASP A 308 -7.77 3.85 -29.43
CA ASP A 308 -6.56 4.63 -29.13
C ASP A 308 -6.88 5.83 -28.23
N THR A 309 -7.99 6.52 -28.51
CA THR A 309 -8.47 7.61 -27.65
C THR A 309 -8.84 7.09 -26.26
N LEU A 310 -9.50 5.94 -26.14
CA LEU A 310 -9.75 5.33 -24.80
C LEU A 310 -8.45 5.02 -24.07
N LYS A 311 -7.46 4.44 -24.74
CA LYS A 311 -6.16 4.13 -24.13
C LYS A 311 -5.41 5.38 -23.69
N THR A 312 -5.38 6.42 -24.49
CA THR A 312 -4.62 7.64 -24.19
C THR A 312 -5.30 8.58 -23.23
N THR A 313 -6.62 8.64 -23.24
CA THR A 313 -7.41 9.55 -22.39
C THR A 313 -7.92 8.87 -21.12
N VAL A 314 -8.67 7.78 -21.27
CA VAL A 314 -9.32 7.08 -20.14
C VAL A 314 -8.31 6.24 -19.36
N LEU A 315 -7.48 5.47 -20.05
CA LEU A 315 -6.53 4.54 -19.42
C LEU A 315 -5.15 5.16 -19.19
N ARG A 316 -5.02 6.48 -19.33
CA ARG A 316 -3.75 7.19 -19.11
C ARG A 316 -3.14 6.85 -17.75
N GLY A 317 -1.83 6.64 -17.71
CA GLY A 317 -1.08 6.33 -16.50
C GLY A 317 -1.28 4.92 -15.95
N ILE A 318 -2.05 4.06 -16.63
CA ILE A 318 -2.13 2.64 -16.30
C ILE A 318 -1.18 1.87 -17.22
N PRO A 319 -0.28 1.02 -16.71
CA PRO A 319 0.52 0.14 -17.55
C PRO A 319 -0.38 -0.77 -18.40
N ALA A 320 0.07 -1.11 -19.59
CA ALA A 320 -0.67 -2.01 -20.48
C ALA A 320 -1.00 -3.35 -19.79
N ILE A 321 -2.18 -3.86 -20.06
CA ILE A 321 -2.63 -5.17 -19.58
C ILE A 321 -2.52 -6.21 -20.71
N ALA A 322 -2.49 -7.50 -20.34
CA ALA A 322 -2.28 -8.60 -21.28
C ALA A 322 -3.42 -8.75 -22.30
N SER A 323 -4.66 -8.48 -21.93
CA SER A 323 -5.83 -8.49 -22.83
C SER A 323 -6.90 -7.52 -22.38
N TYR A 324 -7.57 -6.91 -23.36
CA TYR A 324 -8.74 -6.05 -23.18
C TYR A 324 -10.07 -6.75 -23.53
N ASP A 325 -10.06 -8.09 -23.59
CA ASP A 325 -11.23 -8.90 -23.83
C ASP A 325 -11.87 -9.36 -22.51
N ASN A 326 -13.14 -9.70 -22.57
CA ASN A 326 -13.89 -10.24 -21.41
C ASN A 326 -13.78 -9.38 -20.14
N LEU A 327 -13.94 -8.06 -20.28
CA LEU A 327 -13.89 -7.11 -19.18
C LEU A 327 -15.19 -7.15 -18.37
N LYS A 328 -15.11 -7.35 -17.07
CA LYS A 328 -16.29 -7.52 -16.17
C LYS A 328 -16.62 -6.20 -15.46
N LEU A 329 -17.10 -5.21 -16.20
CA LEU A 329 -17.27 -3.84 -15.71
C LEU A 329 -18.32 -3.72 -14.62
N LYS A 330 -19.48 -4.35 -14.81
CA LYS A 330 -20.61 -4.38 -13.87
C LYS A 330 -20.16 -4.93 -12.52
N GLN A 331 -19.56 -6.12 -12.54
CA GLN A 331 -19.11 -6.81 -11.32
C GLN A 331 -18.09 -5.98 -10.54
N ARG A 332 -17.11 -5.36 -11.23
CA ARG A 332 -16.09 -4.53 -10.58
C ARG A 332 -16.67 -3.29 -9.93
N ALA A 333 -17.53 -2.56 -10.64
CA ALA A 333 -18.17 -1.36 -10.10
C ALA A 333 -19.10 -1.69 -8.91
N THR A 334 -19.89 -2.77 -9.02
CA THR A 334 -20.73 -3.27 -7.92
C THR A 334 -19.88 -3.61 -6.69
N HIS A 335 -18.78 -4.34 -6.88
CA HIS A 335 -17.85 -4.64 -5.79
C HIS A 335 -17.34 -3.36 -5.12
N VAL A 336 -16.84 -2.40 -5.89
CA VAL A 336 -16.23 -1.18 -5.35
C VAL A 336 -17.20 -0.38 -4.48
N PHE A 337 -18.44 -0.16 -4.97
CA PHE A 337 -19.44 0.57 -4.18
C PHE A 337 -19.92 -0.22 -2.96
N SER A 338 -20.14 -1.53 -3.11
CA SER A 338 -20.55 -2.41 -2.00
C SER A 338 -19.46 -2.52 -0.93
N GLU A 339 -18.18 -2.61 -1.32
CA GLU A 339 -17.07 -2.68 -0.38
C GLU A 339 -16.89 -1.36 0.36
N ALA A 340 -17.02 -0.22 -0.33
CA ALA A 340 -17.03 1.09 0.31
C ALA A 340 -18.14 1.20 1.37
N ASN A 341 -19.33 0.68 1.07
CA ASN A 341 -20.44 0.65 2.02
C ASN A 341 -20.15 -0.27 3.22
N ARG A 342 -19.56 -1.45 3.00
CA ARG A 342 -19.12 -2.36 4.09
C ARG A 342 -18.13 -1.69 5.02
N VAL A 343 -17.16 -0.95 4.50
CA VAL A 343 -16.19 -0.19 5.33
C VAL A 343 -16.89 0.83 6.23
N LEU A 344 -17.85 1.59 5.69
CA LEU A 344 -18.63 2.56 6.47
C LEU A 344 -19.51 1.87 7.51
N THR A 345 -20.16 0.76 7.14
CA THR A 345 -20.99 -0.04 8.04
C THR A 345 -20.15 -0.62 9.17
N PHE A 346 -18.97 -1.16 8.88
CA PHE A 346 -18.04 -1.66 9.89
C PHE A 346 -17.70 -0.59 10.93
N LYS A 347 -17.37 0.62 10.47
CA LYS A 347 -17.09 1.77 11.34
C LYS A 347 -18.31 2.16 12.18
N GLN A 348 -19.52 2.13 11.60
CA GLN A 348 -20.76 2.44 12.32
C GLN A 348 -21.08 1.40 13.41
N ILE A 349 -20.93 0.12 13.11
CA ILE A 349 -21.13 -0.99 14.06
C ILE A 349 -20.21 -0.78 15.27
N LEU A 350 -18.92 -0.56 15.04
CA LEU A 350 -17.94 -0.33 16.11
C LEU A 350 -18.28 0.87 17.00
N SER A 351 -18.98 1.88 16.47
CA SER A 351 -19.37 3.06 17.23
C SER A 351 -20.68 2.95 17.98
N LYS A 352 -21.55 2.00 17.60
CA LYS A 352 -22.93 1.90 18.10
C LYS A 352 -23.23 0.62 18.88
N GLU A 353 -22.59 -0.49 18.53
CA GLU A 353 -22.91 -1.79 19.11
C GLU A 353 -22.04 -2.09 20.34
N LYS A 354 -22.65 -2.69 21.35
CA LYS A 354 -21.97 -3.07 22.59
C LYS A 354 -21.11 -4.33 22.42
N ASP A 355 -21.56 -5.25 21.58
CA ASP A 355 -20.84 -6.49 21.21
C ASP A 355 -20.80 -6.66 19.69
N PRO A 356 -19.84 -6.00 19.00
CA PRO A 356 -19.84 -5.91 17.56
C PRO A 356 -19.18 -7.09 16.84
N LEU A 357 -18.56 -8.06 17.55
CA LEU A 357 -17.67 -9.06 16.94
C LEU A 357 -18.37 -9.92 15.89
N GLU A 358 -19.60 -10.38 16.15
CA GLU A 358 -20.38 -11.18 15.21
C GLU A 358 -20.68 -10.38 13.93
N ALA A 359 -21.20 -9.17 14.10
CA ALA A 359 -21.59 -8.31 12.98
C ALA A 359 -20.38 -7.91 12.11
N ILE A 360 -19.24 -7.52 12.71
CA ILE A 360 -18.04 -7.19 11.93
C ILE A 360 -17.40 -8.44 11.30
N GLY A 361 -17.49 -9.60 11.94
CA GLY A 361 -17.07 -10.87 11.38
C GLY A 361 -17.87 -11.23 10.13
N GLN A 362 -19.20 -11.03 10.15
CA GLN A 362 -20.04 -11.24 8.98
C GLN A 362 -19.67 -10.29 7.83
N LEU A 363 -19.40 -9.01 8.11
CA LEU A 363 -18.91 -8.07 7.08
C LEU A 363 -17.58 -8.52 6.48
N MET A 364 -16.68 -9.15 7.26
CA MET A 364 -15.46 -9.74 6.71
C MET A 364 -15.76 -10.90 5.76
N ASN A 365 -16.72 -11.77 6.11
CA ASN A 365 -17.17 -12.87 5.24
C ASN A 365 -17.76 -12.35 3.93
N ASP A 366 -18.64 -11.35 4.01
CA ASP A 366 -19.28 -10.72 2.85
C ASP A 366 -18.25 -10.01 1.96
N SER A 367 -17.24 -9.39 2.57
CA SER A 367 -16.14 -8.79 1.85
C SER A 367 -15.31 -9.83 1.10
N HIS A 368 -15.01 -10.99 1.72
CA HIS A 368 -14.31 -12.08 1.04
C HIS A 368 -15.11 -12.60 -0.16
N ALA A 369 -16.41 -12.88 0.03
CA ALA A 369 -17.29 -13.33 -1.06
C ALA A 369 -17.33 -12.32 -2.21
N SER A 370 -17.49 -11.02 -1.91
CA SER A 370 -17.50 -9.96 -2.92
C SER A 370 -16.18 -9.84 -3.67
N ASN A 371 -15.05 -9.97 -2.96
CA ASN A 371 -13.73 -9.97 -3.58
C ASN A 371 -13.49 -11.19 -4.48
N ARG A 372 -13.99 -12.37 -4.09
CA ARG A 372 -13.90 -13.59 -4.89
C ARG A 372 -14.81 -13.50 -6.12
N ASP A 373 -16.12 -13.23 -5.92
CA ASP A 373 -17.15 -13.42 -6.94
C ASP A 373 -17.28 -12.21 -7.88
N LEU A 374 -17.11 -11.00 -7.34
CA LEU A 374 -17.31 -9.76 -8.09
C LEU A 374 -16.00 -9.08 -8.50
N TYR A 375 -14.94 -9.18 -7.68
CA TYR A 375 -13.67 -8.52 -8.00
C TYR A 375 -12.65 -9.47 -8.60
N ASP A 376 -12.87 -10.80 -8.50
CA ASP A 376 -11.98 -11.83 -9.06
C ASP A 376 -10.54 -11.70 -8.51
N ALA A 377 -10.40 -11.42 -7.22
CA ALA A 377 -9.12 -11.17 -6.57
C ALA A 377 -8.72 -12.28 -5.59
N SER A 378 -9.49 -13.37 -5.49
CA SER A 378 -9.12 -14.53 -4.67
C SER A 378 -8.34 -15.59 -5.46
N CYS A 379 -8.00 -16.68 -4.80
CA CYS A 379 -7.51 -17.92 -5.39
C CYS A 379 -8.06 -19.12 -4.60
N PRO A 380 -8.02 -20.34 -5.17
CA PRO A 380 -8.57 -21.53 -4.51
C PRO A 380 -8.04 -21.77 -3.10
N GLU A 381 -6.75 -21.53 -2.87
CA GLU A 381 -6.10 -21.74 -1.58
C GLU A 381 -6.56 -20.72 -0.53
N LEU A 382 -6.82 -19.46 -0.93
CA LEU A 382 -7.40 -18.45 -0.04
C LEU A 382 -8.86 -18.77 0.30
N ASP A 383 -9.63 -19.27 -0.67
CA ASP A 383 -11.02 -19.66 -0.48
C ASP A 383 -11.12 -20.90 0.44
N GLU A 384 -10.27 -21.90 0.25
CA GLU A 384 -10.17 -23.07 1.12
C GLU A 384 -9.79 -22.64 2.55
N LEU A 385 -8.73 -21.86 2.70
CA LEU A 385 -8.21 -21.42 3.98
C LEU A 385 -9.24 -20.60 4.78
N THR A 386 -9.91 -19.64 4.15
CA THR A 386 -10.94 -18.84 4.82
C THR A 386 -12.19 -19.67 5.15
N THR A 387 -12.53 -20.67 4.33
CA THR A 387 -13.63 -21.57 4.61
C THR A 387 -13.34 -22.46 5.81
N LEU A 388 -12.15 -23.07 5.87
CA LEU A 388 -11.70 -23.85 7.02
C LEU A 388 -11.60 -23.00 8.29
N ALA A 389 -11.11 -21.76 8.19
CA ALA A 389 -11.04 -20.83 9.33
C ALA A 389 -12.43 -20.55 9.92
N ARG A 390 -13.43 -20.27 9.09
CA ARG A 390 -14.82 -20.00 9.54
C ARG A 390 -15.48 -21.17 10.23
N GLN A 391 -15.04 -22.40 9.96
CA GLN A 391 -15.55 -23.61 10.62
C GLN A 391 -14.97 -23.83 12.04
N GLN A 392 -13.90 -23.11 12.37
CA GLN A 392 -13.27 -23.29 13.68
C GLN A 392 -14.04 -22.54 14.78
N LYS A 393 -14.13 -23.15 15.96
CA LYS A 393 -14.78 -22.57 17.14
C LYS A 393 -14.14 -21.21 17.50
N GLY A 394 -14.95 -20.22 17.75
CA GLY A 394 -14.53 -18.87 18.16
C GLY A 394 -14.12 -17.95 17.00
N CYS A 395 -14.26 -18.40 15.74
CA CYS A 395 -14.09 -17.56 14.58
C CYS A 395 -15.40 -16.83 14.24
N PHE A 396 -15.35 -15.51 14.19
CA PHE A 396 -16.48 -14.67 13.80
C PHE A 396 -16.53 -14.44 12.29
N GLY A 397 -15.36 -14.39 11.64
CA GLY A 397 -15.28 -14.20 10.19
C GLY A 397 -13.84 -14.25 9.69
N ALA A 398 -13.69 -14.49 8.38
CA ALA A 398 -12.38 -14.57 7.74
C ALA A 398 -12.44 -14.05 6.28
N ARG A 399 -11.38 -13.35 5.88
CA ARG A 399 -11.18 -12.85 4.52
C ARG A 399 -9.71 -12.84 4.17
N PHE A 400 -9.37 -12.84 2.87
CA PHE A 400 -8.01 -12.53 2.49
C PHE A 400 -7.67 -11.04 2.74
N THR A 401 -6.39 -10.73 2.83
CA THR A 401 -5.88 -9.37 3.00
C THR A 401 -4.88 -9.02 1.90
N GLY A 402 -4.62 -7.71 1.71
CA GLY A 402 -3.77 -7.23 0.65
C GLY A 402 -4.44 -7.25 -0.72
N ALA A 403 -3.65 -7.44 -1.78
CA ALA A 403 -4.13 -7.42 -3.17
C ALA A 403 -4.94 -8.66 -3.57
N GLY A 404 -4.85 -9.73 -2.79
CA GLY A 404 -5.38 -11.03 -3.17
C GLY A 404 -4.44 -11.80 -4.12
N PHE A 405 -5.00 -12.73 -4.89
CA PHE A 405 -4.29 -13.62 -5.82
C PHE A 405 -3.25 -14.54 -5.14
N GLY A 406 -3.30 -14.69 -3.84
CA GLY A 406 -2.38 -15.39 -2.95
C GLY A 406 -2.08 -14.59 -1.69
N GLY A 407 -1.02 -14.92 -0.99
CA GLY A 407 -0.61 -14.28 0.27
C GLY A 407 -1.46 -14.74 1.45
N CYS A 408 -1.81 -13.81 2.33
CA CYS A 408 -2.48 -14.12 3.59
C CYS A 408 -3.99 -13.86 3.57
N ALA A 409 -4.68 -14.62 4.42
CA ALA A 409 -6.00 -14.32 4.94
C ALA A 409 -5.89 -13.89 6.40
N ILE A 410 -6.92 -13.21 6.90
CA ILE A 410 -7.08 -12.86 8.32
C ILE A 410 -8.40 -13.41 8.83
N ALA A 411 -8.41 -13.93 10.04
CA ALA A 411 -9.59 -14.34 10.78
C ALA A 411 -9.77 -13.48 12.02
N LEU A 412 -11.00 -13.03 12.28
CA LEU A 412 -11.40 -12.42 13.54
C LEU A 412 -11.80 -13.53 14.50
N VAL A 413 -11.07 -13.67 15.60
CA VAL A 413 -11.20 -14.78 16.54
C VAL A 413 -11.41 -14.25 17.96
N GLN A 414 -12.24 -14.91 18.73
CA GLN A 414 -12.44 -14.63 20.15
C GLN A 414 -11.12 -14.86 20.93
N GLU A 415 -10.73 -13.94 21.78
CA GLU A 415 -9.43 -13.94 22.48
C GLU A 415 -9.09 -15.30 23.13
N ASN A 416 -10.02 -15.87 23.90
CA ASN A 416 -9.81 -17.15 24.58
C ASN A 416 -9.81 -18.38 23.66
N ALA A 417 -10.19 -18.25 22.41
CA ALA A 417 -10.23 -19.33 21.42
C ALA A 417 -8.99 -19.34 20.50
N VAL A 418 -8.14 -18.33 20.52
CA VAL A 418 -7.01 -18.16 19.57
C VAL A 418 -6.09 -19.37 19.52
N THR A 419 -5.72 -19.93 20.67
CA THR A 419 -4.79 -21.08 20.73
C THR A 419 -5.42 -22.31 20.08
N ASP A 420 -6.65 -22.65 20.46
CA ASP A 420 -7.38 -23.80 19.91
C ASP A 420 -7.67 -23.63 18.43
N PHE A 421 -8.08 -22.41 18.02
CA PHE A 421 -8.27 -22.06 16.62
C PHE A 421 -7.01 -22.32 15.79
N CYS A 422 -5.84 -21.81 16.25
CA CYS A 422 -4.57 -22.02 15.56
C CYS A 422 -4.16 -23.51 15.50
N HIS A 423 -4.44 -24.30 16.53
CA HIS A 423 -4.19 -25.73 16.50
C HIS A 423 -5.11 -26.47 15.52
N ALA A 424 -6.39 -26.17 15.58
CA ALA A 424 -7.38 -26.80 14.71
C ALA A 424 -7.14 -26.46 13.22
N LEU A 425 -6.86 -25.19 12.91
CA LEU A 425 -6.57 -24.76 11.56
C LEU A 425 -5.23 -25.33 11.04
N TRP A 426 -4.21 -25.44 11.88
CA TRP A 426 -2.95 -26.10 11.54
C TRP A 426 -3.18 -27.53 11.07
N ASN A 427 -3.97 -28.28 11.81
CA ASN A 427 -4.29 -29.66 11.49
C ASN A 427 -5.20 -29.78 10.24
N ALA A 428 -6.09 -28.83 10.02
CA ALA A 428 -7.04 -28.86 8.90
C ALA A 428 -6.38 -28.45 7.57
N TYR A 429 -5.41 -27.54 7.59
CA TYR A 429 -4.86 -26.96 6.35
C TYR A 429 -3.38 -27.24 6.14
N TYR A 430 -2.53 -27.03 7.17
CA TYR A 430 -1.07 -26.99 6.97
C TYR A 430 -0.36 -28.32 7.10
N ILE A 431 -0.81 -29.22 8.00
CA ILE A 431 -0.12 -30.46 8.34
C ILE A 431 0.11 -31.40 7.14
N GLN A 432 -0.75 -31.30 6.15
CA GLN A 432 -0.71 -32.14 4.94
C GLN A 432 0.05 -31.48 3.77
N LYS A 433 0.55 -30.28 3.94
CA LYS A 433 1.31 -29.59 2.88
C LYS A 433 2.75 -30.06 2.84
N THR A 434 3.31 -30.16 1.63
CA THR A 434 4.69 -30.62 1.41
C THR A 434 5.43 -29.60 0.54
N PRO A 435 6.57 -29.04 1.02
CA PRO A 435 7.15 -29.24 2.35
C PRO A 435 6.28 -28.65 3.46
N LEU A 436 6.38 -29.20 4.67
CA LEU A 436 5.68 -28.67 5.84
C LEU A 436 6.25 -27.28 6.17
N PRO A 437 5.43 -26.23 6.20
CA PRO A 437 5.91 -24.88 6.47
C PRO A 437 6.25 -24.67 7.96
N THR A 438 7.08 -23.66 8.24
CA THR A 438 7.33 -23.21 9.63
C THR A 438 6.07 -22.53 10.17
N ARG A 439 5.51 -23.05 11.28
CA ARG A 439 4.22 -22.58 11.80
C ARG A 439 4.19 -21.09 12.10
N SER A 440 5.23 -20.55 12.73
CA SER A 440 5.32 -19.12 13.08
C SER A 440 5.40 -18.17 11.86
N GLU A 441 5.77 -18.68 10.69
CA GLU A 441 5.85 -17.89 9.46
C GLU A 441 4.50 -17.83 8.72
N VAL A 442 3.66 -18.86 8.89
CA VAL A 442 2.43 -18.99 8.10
C VAL A 442 1.14 -18.86 8.91
N LEU A 443 1.21 -18.99 10.24
CA LEU A 443 0.04 -18.94 11.12
C LEU A 443 0.42 -18.28 12.45
N PHE A 444 -0.03 -17.06 12.67
CA PHE A 444 0.26 -16.31 13.88
C PHE A 444 -0.87 -15.35 14.25
N SER A 445 -1.03 -15.07 15.53
CA SER A 445 -1.97 -14.05 16.00
C SER A 445 -1.30 -12.68 16.09
N SER A 446 -2.06 -11.63 15.83
CA SER A 446 -1.65 -10.24 16.03
C SER A 446 -2.79 -9.43 16.62
N LYS A 447 -2.48 -8.63 17.64
CA LYS A 447 -3.34 -7.51 18.04
C LYS A 447 -3.03 -6.28 17.18
N PRO A 448 -3.98 -5.35 17.02
CA PRO A 448 -3.70 -4.08 16.38
C PRO A 448 -2.52 -3.37 17.05
N SER A 449 -1.46 -3.19 16.28
CA SER A 449 -0.18 -2.67 16.77
C SER A 449 0.00 -1.19 16.42
N ARG A 450 0.95 -0.55 17.07
CA ARG A 450 1.31 0.83 16.76
C ARG A 450 2.06 0.91 15.42
N GLY A 451 1.99 2.06 14.79
CA GLY A 451 2.77 2.39 13.61
C GLY A 451 4.25 2.70 13.93
N ALA A 452 4.95 3.12 12.92
CA ALA A 452 6.38 3.35 12.97
C ALA A 452 6.79 4.39 14.03
N LEU A 453 7.99 4.18 14.57
CA LEU A 453 8.65 5.02 15.58
C LEU A 453 10.04 5.40 15.10
N ILE A 454 10.51 6.55 15.57
CA ILE A 454 11.90 6.98 15.48
C ILE A 454 12.48 6.97 16.90
N GLN A 455 13.59 6.27 17.07
CA GLN A 455 14.40 6.32 18.30
C GLN A 455 15.77 6.86 17.95
N VAL A 456 16.14 7.99 18.55
CA VAL A 456 17.49 8.54 18.43
C VAL A 456 18.33 7.96 19.55
N VAL A 457 19.41 7.27 19.17
CA VAL A 457 20.40 6.75 20.11
C VAL A 457 21.60 7.69 20.03
N THR A 458 21.88 8.42 21.11
CA THR A 458 23.11 9.19 21.25
C THR A 458 24.15 8.27 21.88
N SER A 459 25.28 8.03 21.21
CA SER A 459 26.45 7.44 21.87
C SER A 459 26.98 8.45 22.90
N TYR A 460 27.01 8.05 24.15
CA TYR A 460 27.70 8.77 25.20
C TYR A 460 29.22 8.60 25.04
#